data_8c7bb3d4a2ef64d6827e009187ff6abb
#
_entry.id   8c7bb3d4a2ef64d6827e009187ff6abb
#
_cell.length_a   1.000
_cell.length_b   1.000
_cell.length_c   1.000
_cell.angle_alpha   90.00
_cell.angle_beta   90.00
_cell.angle_gamma   90.00
#
_symmetry.space_group_name_H-M   'P 1'
#
loop_
_entity.id
_entity.type
_entity.pdbx_description
1 polymer ?
#
loop_
_entity_poly.entity_id
_entity_poly.type
_entity_poly.pdbx_seq_one_letter_code
_entity_poly.pdbx_strand_id
1 'polypeptide(L)'
;MSLDTLPALFDGGPVPEANCFGDAAAAQMERMVLDFGRMYQERNEALQEVARAHHDALLRLSRAAEYRDDDTGVHIVRIGYLAWALALRLGQRRPYAALLRKAAPMHDIGKIGVPDGVLKKPGSFTPEERAVMNQHPAIGAEILGRSRIPLFQLAAEVALSHHERWDGSGYPLGLKGDAIPISARLMAIADVYDALISRRCYKPPLSH
;
A
#
# COMPACT_ATOMS: atom_id res chain seq x y z
N MET A 1 -15.38 -66.10 -70.50
CA MET A 1 -15.33 -64.69 -70.88
C MET A 1 -14.55 -63.96 -69.81
N SER A 2 -13.41 -63.46 -70.18
CA SER A 2 -12.34 -62.97 -69.35
C SER A 2 -12.66 -61.55 -68.76
N LEU A 3 -12.47 -61.39 -67.47
CA LEU A 3 -12.47 -60.12 -66.77
C LEU A 3 -11.01 -59.72 -66.58
N ASP A 4 -10.44 -59.11 -67.58
CA ASP A 4 -9.14 -58.44 -67.48
C ASP A 4 -9.21 -57.16 -68.28
N THR A 5 -9.04 -56.07 -67.56
CA THR A 5 -8.46 -54.78 -67.88
C THR A 5 -9.21 -53.59 -67.21
N LEU A 6 -8.87 -53.32 -65.96
CA LEU A 6 -8.98 -51.99 -65.42
C LEU A 6 -7.58 -51.37 -65.36
N PRO A 7 -7.33 -50.22 -65.96
CA PRO A 7 -6.03 -49.56 -65.86
C PRO A 7 -5.80 -49.00 -64.46
N ALA A 8 -4.58 -49.19 -63.94
CA ALA A 8 -4.08 -48.63 -62.73
C ALA A 8 -4.01 -47.11 -62.86
N LEU A 9 -4.96 -46.42 -62.26
CA LEU A 9 -5.05 -44.97 -62.13
C LEU A 9 -4.57 -44.51 -60.76
N PHE A 10 -3.39 -44.91 -60.32
CA PHE A 10 -2.66 -44.22 -59.25
C PHE A 10 -1.17 -44.31 -59.56
N ASP A 11 -0.73 -43.35 -60.38
CA ASP A 11 0.67 -43.01 -60.49
C ASP A 11 1.15 -42.54 -59.13
N GLY A 12 2.09 -43.27 -58.49
CA GLY A 12 2.63 -42.99 -57.20
C GLY A 12 3.56 -41.76 -57.23
N GLY A 13 2.99 -40.60 -57.47
CA GLY A 13 3.69 -39.36 -57.23
C GLY A 13 4.02 -39.22 -55.73
N PRO A 14 5.14 -38.62 -55.39
CA PRO A 14 5.49 -38.44 -53.98
C PRO A 14 4.36 -37.67 -53.23
N VAL A 15 3.84 -38.32 -52.19
CA VAL A 15 2.90 -37.68 -51.26
C VAL A 15 3.59 -36.41 -50.77
N PRO A 16 3.03 -35.22 -50.94
CA PRO A 16 3.66 -34.01 -50.42
C PRO A 16 3.88 -34.19 -48.93
N GLU A 17 5.10 -33.92 -48.46
CA GLU A 17 5.45 -33.98 -47.07
C GLU A 17 4.49 -33.10 -46.25
N ALA A 18 3.53 -33.72 -45.62
CA ALA A 18 2.46 -33.04 -44.86
C ALA A 18 2.96 -32.40 -43.56
N ASN A 19 4.26 -32.39 -43.26
CA ASN A 19 4.82 -31.99 -41.98
C ASN A 19 5.51 -30.62 -41.94
N CYS A 20 5.94 -30.02 -43.04
CA CYS A 20 6.68 -28.76 -42.98
C CYS A 20 5.82 -27.55 -42.50
N PHE A 21 4.51 -27.59 -42.74
CA PHE A 21 3.58 -26.59 -42.22
C PHE A 21 3.31 -26.77 -40.71
N GLY A 22 3.31 -28.01 -40.22
CA GLY A 22 3.12 -28.33 -38.80
C GLY A 22 4.30 -27.86 -37.96
N ASP A 23 5.52 -28.13 -38.39
CA ASP A 23 6.75 -27.79 -37.65
C ASP A 23 7.00 -26.27 -37.62
N ALA A 24 6.73 -25.57 -38.73
CA ALA A 24 6.84 -24.11 -38.76
C ALA A 24 5.79 -23.42 -37.85
N ALA A 25 4.55 -23.89 -37.84
CA ALA A 25 3.50 -23.40 -36.99
C ALA A 25 3.77 -23.69 -35.51
N ALA A 26 4.28 -24.88 -35.18
CA ALA A 26 4.70 -25.26 -33.84
C ALA A 26 5.84 -24.35 -33.33
N ALA A 27 6.88 -24.15 -34.14
CA ALA A 27 7.98 -23.25 -33.79
C ALA A 27 7.56 -21.78 -33.66
N GLN A 28 6.57 -21.35 -34.44
CA GLN A 28 5.99 -20.01 -34.30
C GLN A 28 5.19 -19.89 -33.01
N MET A 29 4.38 -20.88 -32.65
CA MET A 29 3.62 -20.90 -31.39
C MET A 29 4.54 -20.92 -30.19
N GLU A 30 5.61 -21.68 -30.23
CA GLU A 30 6.63 -21.74 -29.18
C GLU A 30 7.29 -20.35 -28.94
N ARG A 31 7.68 -19.68 -30.04
CA ARG A 31 8.19 -18.30 -29.96
C ARG A 31 7.17 -17.34 -29.37
N MET A 32 5.91 -17.41 -29.77
CA MET A 32 4.84 -16.58 -29.22
C MET A 32 4.67 -16.80 -27.71
N VAL A 33 4.69 -18.05 -27.24
CA VAL A 33 4.59 -18.36 -25.81
C VAL A 33 5.76 -17.78 -25.02
N LEU A 34 6.98 -17.88 -25.54
CA LEU A 34 8.17 -17.30 -24.94
C LEU A 34 8.10 -15.78 -24.91
N ASP A 35 7.66 -15.15 -25.99
CA ASP A 35 7.50 -13.70 -26.06
C ASP A 35 6.40 -13.20 -25.11
N PHE A 36 5.26 -13.89 -25.03
CA PHE A 36 4.23 -13.59 -24.02
C PHE A 36 4.75 -13.74 -22.59
N GLY A 37 5.53 -14.80 -22.33
CA GLY A 37 6.16 -15.01 -21.02
C GLY A 37 7.07 -13.84 -20.64
N ARG A 38 7.93 -13.41 -21.57
CA ARG A 38 8.83 -12.26 -21.38
C ARG A 38 8.05 -10.95 -21.16
N MET A 39 7.09 -10.64 -22.03
CA MET A 39 6.23 -9.44 -21.90
C MET A 39 5.48 -9.43 -20.57
N TYR A 40 4.98 -10.57 -20.12
CA TYR A 40 4.30 -10.69 -18.84
C TYR A 40 5.23 -10.40 -17.66
N GLN A 41 6.46 -10.91 -17.70
CA GLN A 41 7.48 -10.66 -16.69
C GLN A 41 7.89 -9.18 -16.66
N GLU A 42 8.24 -8.60 -17.81
CA GLU A 42 8.60 -7.17 -17.94
C GLU A 42 7.48 -6.26 -17.43
N ARG A 43 6.23 -6.56 -17.78
CA ARG A 43 5.07 -5.82 -17.27
C ARG A 43 4.96 -5.90 -15.75
N ASN A 44 5.12 -7.09 -15.17
CA ASN A 44 5.01 -7.27 -13.72
C ASN A 44 6.15 -6.56 -12.98
N GLU A 45 7.36 -6.59 -13.51
CA GLU A 45 8.51 -5.86 -12.97
C GLU A 45 8.27 -4.35 -13.00
N ALA A 46 7.81 -3.82 -14.13
CA ALA A 46 7.46 -2.40 -14.26
C ALA A 46 6.35 -1.97 -13.27
N LEU A 47 5.30 -2.79 -13.10
CA LEU A 47 4.25 -2.52 -12.13
C LEU A 47 4.75 -2.53 -10.69
N GLN A 48 5.69 -3.44 -10.36
CA GLN A 48 6.31 -3.48 -9.04
C GLN A 48 7.20 -2.25 -8.79
N GLU A 49 7.92 -1.80 -9.81
CA GLU A 49 8.76 -0.59 -9.73
C GLU A 49 7.91 0.65 -9.50
N VAL A 50 6.83 0.82 -10.26
CA VAL A 50 5.86 1.91 -10.05
C VAL A 50 5.28 1.87 -8.63
N ALA A 51 4.91 0.69 -8.13
CA ALA A 51 4.39 0.55 -6.77
C ALA A 51 5.43 0.90 -5.69
N ARG A 52 6.70 0.58 -5.91
CA ARG A 52 7.81 0.98 -5.03
C ARG A 52 8.02 2.50 -5.08
N ALA A 53 8.07 3.08 -6.28
CA ALA A 53 8.24 4.51 -6.45
C ALA A 53 7.13 5.33 -5.77
N HIS A 54 5.87 4.89 -5.88
CA HIS A 54 4.76 5.51 -5.15
C HIS A 54 4.94 5.43 -3.63
N HIS A 55 5.33 4.27 -3.10
CA HIS A 55 5.56 4.12 -1.67
C HIS A 55 6.69 5.01 -1.18
N ASP A 56 7.82 5.05 -1.90
CA ASP A 56 8.97 5.87 -1.56
C ASP A 56 8.64 7.37 -1.59
N ALA A 57 7.87 7.81 -2.59
CA ALA A 57 7.40 9.19 -2.67
C ALA A 57 6.54 9.57 -1.45
N LEU A 58 5.57 8.73 -1.10
CA LEU A 58 4.71 8.95 0.06
C LEU A 58 5.51 8.96 1.37
N LEU A 59 6.45 8.04 1.54
CA LEU A 59 7.31 8.00 2.72
C LEU A 59 8.16 9.26 2.85
N ARG A 60 8.69 9.79 1.73
CA ARG A 60 9.44 11.05 1.71
C ARG A 60 8.56 12.23 2.07
N LEU A 61 7.32 12.28 1.59
CA LEU A 61 6.36 13.33 1.94
C LEU A 61 5.98 13.27 3.43
N SER A 62 5.74 12.07 3.98
CA SER A 62 5.48 11.90 5.40
C SER A 62 6.67 12.36 6.25
N ARG A 63 7.90 12.02 5.85
CA ARG A 63 9.11 12.52 6.52
C ARG A 63 9.21 14.03 6.46
N ALA A 64 8.88 14.64 5.32
CA ALA A 64 8.90 16.11 5.20
C ALA A 64 7.86 16.79 6.12
N ALA A 65 6.68 16.17 6.31
CA ALA A 65 5.68 16.63 7.27
C ALA A 65 6.19 16.52 8.72
N GLU A 66 6.82 15.41 9.08
CA GLU A 66 7.41 15.17 10.41
C GLU A 66 8.54 16.17 10.75
N TYR A 67 9.38 16.54 9.77
CA TYR A 67 10.43 17.54 9.97
C TYR A 67 9.89 18.92 10.38
N ARG A 68 8.61 19.22 10.11
CA ARG A 68 7.97 20.45 10.61
C ARG A 68 7.59 20.37 12.08
N ASP A 69 7.37 19.16 12.60
CA ASP A 69 6.92 18.89 13.98
C ASP A 69 8.10 18.52 14.92
N ASP A 70 9.35 18.84 14.52
CA ASP A 70 10.58 18.56 15.28
C ASP A 70 10.85 17.06 15.60
N ASP A 71 10.20 16.14 14.91
CA ASP A 71 10.49 14.70 15.05
C ASP A 71 11.53 14.21 14.05
N THR A 72 12.33 13.21 14.45
CA THR A 72 13.54 12.77 13.71
C THR A 72 13.23 11.91 12.47
N GLY A 73 11.97 11.69 12.14
CA GLY A 73 11.54 10.81 11.05
C GLY A 73 11.81 9.32 11.28
N VAL A 74 12.44 8.94 12.40
CA VAL A 74 12.64 7.54 12.80
C VAL A 74 11.33 6.95 13.33
N HIS A 75 10.53 7.78 13.99
CA HIS A 75 9.22 7.46 14.52
C HIS A 75 8.30 6.80 13.48
N ILE A 76 8.14 7.39 12.30
CA ILE A 76 7.25 6.86 11.27
C ILE A 76 7.63 5.46 10.78
N VAL A 77 8.93 5.13 10.79
CA VAL A 77 9.40 3.79 10.43
C VAL A 77 9.04 2.78 11.52
N ARG A 78 9.29 3.14 12.80
CA ARG A 78 8.95 2.27 13.95
C ARG A 78 7.47 1.99 14.02
N ILE A 79 6.62 3.02 13.87
CA ILE A 79 5.16 2.88 13.85
C ILE A 79 4.70 1.90 12.77
N GLY A 80 5.27 1.97 11.58
CA GLY A 80 4.96 1.01 10.52
C GLY A 80 5.20 -0.43 10.94
N TYR A 81 6.34 -0.72 11.57
CA TYR A 81 6.65 -2.07 12.07
C TYR A 81 5.81 -2.48 13.27
N LEU A 82 5.48 -1.55 14.19
CA LEU A 82 4.60 -1.82 15.32
C LEU A 82 3.19 -2.17 14.84
N ALA A 83 2.61 -1.38 13.95
CA ALA A 83 1.31 -1.65 13.37
C ALA A 83 1.26 -3.00 12.62
N TRP A 84 2.32 -3.35 11.89
CA TRP A 84 2.49 -4.64 11.24
C TRP A 84 2.51 -5.80 12.24
N ALA A 85 3.31 -5.70 13.30
CA ALA A 85 3.43 -6.73 14.31
C ALA A 85 2.10 -6.94 15.07
N LEU A 86 1.42 -5.84 15.44
CA LEU A 86 0.10 -5.89 16.08
C LEU A 86 -0.93 -6.54 15.16
N ALA A 87 -0.95 -6.18 13.86
CA ALA A 87 -1.86 -6.79 12.90
C ALA A 87 -1.68 -8.30 12.82
N LEU A 88 -0.43 -8.78 12.73
CA LEU A 88 -0.14 -10.22 12.70
C LEU A 88 -0.56 -10.94 13.99
N ARG A 89 -0.30 -10.32 15.16
CA ARG A 89 -0.69 -10.88 16.47
C ARG A 89 -2.19 -10.99 16.63
N LEU A 90 -2.95 -10.10 16.00
CA LEU A 90 -4.42 -10.13 15.96
C LEU A 90 -4.98 -11.02 14.82
N GLY A 91 -4.15 -11.85 14.20
CA GLY A 91 -4.58 -12.80 13.17
C GLY A 91 -4.91 -12.17 11.82
N GLN A 92 -4.53 -10.93 11.57
CA GLN A 92 -4.73 -10.31 10.26
C GLN A 92 -3.86 -11.00 9.20
N ARG A 93 -4.36 -11.08 7.96
CA ARG A 93 -3.64 -11.71 6.85
C ARG A 93 -2.32 -10.98 6.55
N ARG A 94 -1.26 -11.73 6.25
CA ARG A 94 0.07 -11.16 5.93
C ARG A 94 0.07 -10.04 4.87
N PRO A 95 -0.69 -10.14 3.76
CA PRO A 95 -0.75 -9.04 2.78
C PRO A 95 -1.33 -7.75 3.36
N TYR A 96 -2.37 -7.85 4.21
CA TYR A 96 -2.96 -6.69 4.88
C TYR A 96 -1.97 -6.06 5.87
N ALA A 97 -1.32 -6.87 6.71
CA ALA A 97 -0.32 -6.38 7.65
C ALA A 97 0.85 -5.68 6.92
N ALA A 98 1.32 -6.25 5.80
CA ALA A 98 2.36 -5.64 4.97
C ALA A 98 1.92 -4.31 4.35
N LEU A 99 0.66 -4.20 3.94
CA LEU A 99 0.09 -2.97 3.42
C LEU A 99 -0.04 -1.92 4.53
N LEU A 100 -0.52 -2.31 5.72
CA LEU A 100 -0.62 -1.44 6.89
C LEU A 100 0.74 -0.88 7.31
N ARG A 101 1.80 -1.71 7.29
CA ARG A 101 3.17 -1.24 7.54
C ARG A 101 3.59 -0.09 6.64
N LYS A 102 3.15 -0.12 5.38
CA LYS A 102 3.47 0.92 4.40
C LYS A 102 2.56 2.14 4.52
N ALA A 103 1.32 1.97 4.99
CA ALA A 103 0.33 3.03 5.14
C ALA A 103 0.50 3.83 6.45
N ALA A 104 0.84 3.16 7.54
CA ALA A 104 0.95 3.77 8.88
C ALA A 104 1.86 5.01 8.95
N PRO A 105 3.00 5.09 8.25
CA PRO A 105 3.84 6.29 8.23
C PRO A 105 3.13 7.58 7.79
N MET A 106 1.98 7.47 7.13
CA MET A 106 1.26 8.62 6.55
C MET A 106 0.16 9.17 7.47
N HIS A 107 -0.01 8.63 8.68
CA HIS A 107 -1.09 9.02 9.59
C HIS A 107 -1.14 10.53 9.86
N ASP A 108 0.01 11.15 10.01
CA ASP A 108 0.19 12.56 10.39
C ASP A 108 0.52 13.49 9.20
N ILE A 109 0.43 13.01 7.94
CA ILE A 109 0.76 13.83 6.76
C ILE A 109 -0.05 15.13 6.68
N GLY A 110 -1.25 15.14 7.25
CA GLY A 110 -2.12 16.31 7.29
C GLY A 110 -1.62 17.45 8.16
N LYS A 111 -0.64 17.22 9.02
CA LYS A 111 0.04 18.29 9.80
C LYS A 111 0.69 19.34 8.88
N ILE A 112 0.95 19.01 7.62
CA ILE A 112 1.43 19.96 6.61
C ILE A 112 0.46 21.14 6.42
N GLY A 113 -0.84 20.93 6.64
CA GLY A 113 -1.88 21.95 6.53
C GLY A 113 -2.12 22.73 7.84
N VAL A 114 -1.46 22.35 8.95
CA VAL A 114 -1.61 23.07 10.24
C VAL A 114 -0.66 24.27 10.26
N PRO A 115 -1.13 25.47 10.63
CA PRO A 115 -0.28 26.66 10.77
C PRO A 115 0.86 26.46 11.78
N ASP A 116 2.05 26.98 11.50
CA ASP A 116 3.24 26.84 12.38
C ASP A 116 3.00 27.40 13.79
N GLY A 117 2.21 28.48 13.93
CA GLY A 117 1.87 29.05 15.22
C GLY A 117 1.08 28.12 16.14
N VAL A 118 0.37 27.12 15.56
CA VAL A 118 -0.32 26.07 16.32
C VAL A 118 0.58 24.85 16.44
N LEU A 119 1.14 24.37 15.33
CA LEU A 119 1.94 23.15 15.26
C LEU A 119 3.15 23.19 16.23
N LYS A 120 3.86 24.32 16.25
CA LYS A 120 5.11 24.50 17.02
C LYS A 120 4.88 25.25 18.35
N LYS A 121 3.63 25.41 18.78
CA LYS A 121 3.34 26.13 19.99
C LYS A 121 3.90 25.41 21.23
N PRO A 122 4.74 26.06 22.04
CA PRO A 122 5.15 25.50 23.32
C PRO A 122 3.98 25.56 24.33
N GLY A 123 3.69 24.42 24.96
CA GLY A 123 2.65 24.32 26.01
C GLY A 123 1.29 23.84 25.50
N SER A 124 0.25 24.12 26.26
CA SER A 124 -1.11 23.65 26.00
C SER A 124 -1.81 24.48 24.93
N PHE A 125 -2.63 23.84 24.11
CA PHE A 125 -3.48 24.52 23.13
C PHE A 125 -4.70 25.18 23.82
N THR A 126 -5.11 26.33 23.30
CA THR A 126 -6.46 26.84 23.56
C THR A 126 -7.51 25.97 22.87
N PRO A 127 -8.81 26.10 23.20
CA PRO A 127 -9.86 25.37 22.51
C PRO A 127 -9.85 25.60 20.99
N GLU A 128 -9.60 26.83 20.53
CA GLU A 128 -9.53 27.21 19.10
C GLU A 128 -8.33 26.58 18.42
N GLU A 129 -7.16 26.64 19.04
CA GLU A 129 -5.94 26.00 18.51
C GLU A 129 -6.08 24.47 18.47
N ARG A 130 -6.72 23.89 19.47
CA ARG A 130 -7.06 22.47 19.49
C ARG A 130 -7.98 22.11 18.32
N ALA A 131 -8.98 22.93 18.04
CA ALA A 131 -9.87 22.73 16.91
C ALA A 131 -9.10 22.78 15.57
N VAL A 132 -8.13 23.68 15.42
CA VAL A 132 -7.24 23.73 14.24
C VAL A 132 -6.37 22.50 14.16
N MET A 133 -5.70 22.09 15.24
CA MET A 133 -4.86 20.89 15.28
C MET A 133 -5.68 19.64 14.92
N ASN A 134 -6.91 19.52 15.42
CA ASN A 134 -7.78 18.36 15.17
C ASN A 134 -8.26 18.24 13.71
N GLN A 135 -7.89 19.18 12.84
CA GLN A 135 -8.20 19.08 11.41
C GLN A 135 -7.18 18.22 10.63
N HIS A 136 -5.96 17.98 11.18
CA HIS A 136 -4.94 17.24 10.42
C HIS A 136 -5.38 15.84 9.94
N PRO A 137 -6.22 15.06 10.65
CA PRO A 137 -6.68 13.78 10.12
C PRO A 137 -7.51 13.93 8.83
N ALA A 138 -8.41 14.92 8.80
CA ALA A 138 -9.22 15.20 7.61
C ALA A 138 -8.37 15.74 6.45
N ILE A 139 -7.44 16.66 6.76
CA ILE A 139 -6.47 17.19 5.77
C ILE A 139 -5.60 16.06 5.22
N GLY A 140 -5.11 15.15 6.08
CA GLY A 140 -4.31 14.01 5.67
C GLY A 140 -5.07 13.06 4.74
N ALA A 141 -6.32 12.77 5.06
CA ALA A 141 -7.20 11.98 4.20
C ALA A 141 -7.47 12.66 2.85
N GLU A 142 -7.59 13.98 2.83
CA GLU A 142 -7.76 14.76 1.58
C GLU A 142 -6.49 14.75 0.73
N ILE A 143 -5.30 14.94 1.31
CA ILE A 143 -4.00 14.89 0.63
C ILE A 143 -3.78 13.53 -0.03
N LEU A 144 -4.10 12.44 0.67
CA LEU A 144 -4.00 11.08 0.14
C LEU A 144 -5.08 10.80 -0.91
N GLY A 145 -6.16 11.55 -0.87
CA GLY A 145 -7.19 11.63 -1.88
C GLY A 145 -8.00 10.35 -2.09
N ARG A 146 -8.91 10.43 -3.06
CA ARG A 146 -9.71 9.27 -3.51
C ARG A 146 -8.91 8.50 -4.57
N SER A 147 -8.19 7.47 -4.15
CA SER A 147 -7.38 6.63 -5.03
C SER A 147 -7.98 5.23 -5.16
N ARG A 148 -7.76 4.57 -6.32
CA ARG A 148 -8.04 3.13 -6.49
C ARG A 148 -6.89 2.25 -6.04
N ILE A 149 -5.76 2.83 -5.66
CA ILE A 149 -4.57 2.11 -5.20
C ILE A 149 -4.77 1.74 -3.72
N PRO A 150 -4.73 0.43 -3.37
CA PRO A 150 -5.01 -0.02 -1.99
C PRO A 150 -4.14 0.64 -0.91
N LEU A 151 -2.88 0.98 -1.24
CA LEU A 151 -2.00 1.68 -0.31
C LEU A 151 -2.55 3.06 0.08
N PHE A 152 -3.00 3.85 -0.90
CA PHE A 152 -3.56 5.17 -0.64
C PHE A 152 -4.89 5.11 0.11
N GLN A 153 -5.75 4.13 -0.24
CA GLN A 153 -7.01 3.93 0.47
C GLN A 153 -6.79 3.63 1.95
N LEU A 154 -5.87 2.70 2.25
CA LEU A 154 -5.55 2.35 3.62
C LEU A 154 -4.84 3.49 4.35
N ALA A 155 -3.96 4.23 3.68
CA ALA A 155 -3.29 5.39 4.26
C ALA A 155 -4.28 6.53 4.58
N ALA A 156 -5.24 6.80 3.70
CA ALA A 156 -6.30 7.79 3.94
C ALA A 156 -7.22 7.37 5.11
N GLU A 157 -7.57 6.09 5.20
CA GLU A 157 -8.35 5.54 6.32
C GLU A 157 -7.60 5.70 7.66
N VAL A 158 -6.30 5.35 7.66
CA VAL A 158 -5.44 5.53 8.84
C VAL A 158 -5.32 7.01 9.21
N ALA A 159 -5.03 7.88 8.25
CA ALA A 159 -4.89 9.31 8.50
C ALA A 159 -6.18 9.92 9.05
N LEU A 160 -7.34 9.54 8.51
CA LEU A 160 -8.62 10.06 8.96
C LEU A 160 -8.97 9.64 10.39
N SER A 161 -8.66 8.38 10.77
CA SER A 161 -9.32 7.77 11.93
C SER A 161 -8.36 7.38 13.06
N HIS A 162 -7.05 7.69 12.97
CA HIS A 162 -6.07 7.27 13.99
C HIS A 162 -6.25 7.96 15.35
N HIS A 163 -6.99 9.05 15.41
CA HIS A 163 -7.38 9.75 16.66
C HIS A 163 -8.79 9.41 17.14
N GLU A 164 -9.48 8.48 16.47
CA GLU A 164 -10.74 7.96 17.01
C GLU A 164 -10.50 7.14 18.28
N ARG A 165 -11.43 7.21 19.21
CA ARG A 165 -11.34 6.55 20.51
C ARG A 165 -12.47 5.54 20.68
N TRP A 166 -12.17 4.43 21.31
CA TRP A 166 -13.13 3.35 21.51
C TRP A 166 -14.44 3.81 22.17
N ASP A 167 -14.36 4.78 23.08
CA ASP A 167 -15.49 5.37 23.78
C ASP A 167 -16.32 6.37 22.94
N GLY A 168 -15.84 6.73 21.73
CA GLY A 168 -16.47 7.73 20.86
C GLY A 168 -16.07 9.18 21.18
N SER A 169 -15.14 9.40 22.12
CA SER A 169 -14.63 10.75 22.46
C SER A 169 -13.51 11.23 21.53
N GLY A 170 -13.21 10.45 20.49
CA GLY A 170 -12.19 10.76 19.50
C GLY A 170 -12.65 11.75 18.44
N TYR A 171 -11.80 12.00 17.47
CA TYR A 171 -12.05 12.91 16.35
C TYR A 171 -11.42 12.34 15.06
N PRO A 172 -11.84 12.81 13.86
CA PRO A 172 -12.79 13.88 13.58
C PRO A 172 -14.26 13.43 13.52
N LEU A 173 -14.54 12.12 13.41
CA LEU A 173 -15.89 11.59 13.16
C LEU A 173 -16.61 11.16 14.44
N GLY A 174 -15.92 10.99 15.57
CA GLY A 174 -16.48 10.48 16.81
C GLY A 174 -16.94 9.03 16.71
N LEU A 175 -16.24 8.21 15.93
CA LEU A 175 -16.54 6.79 15.77
C LEU A 175 -16.38 6.05 17.10
N LYS A 176 -17.22 5.03 17.32
CA LYS A 176 -17.23 4.28 18.57
C LYS A 176 -17.12 2.78 18.33
N GLY A 177 -16.34 2.10 19.16
CA GLY A 177 -16.21 0.66 19.15
C GLY A 177 -15.78 0.11 17.80
N ASP A 178 -16.52 -0.87 17.28
CA ASP A 178 -16.19 -1.54 16.02
C ASP A 178 -16.46 -0.70 14.76
N ALA A 179 -17.10 0.46 14.89
CA ALA A 179 -17.20 1.41 13.79
C ALA A 179 -15.83 2.05 13.45
N ILE A 180 -14.85 2.01 14.38
CA ILE A 180 -13.49 2.45 14.11
C ILE A 180 -12.79 1.38 13.27
N PRO A 181 -12.24 1.72 12.09
CA PRO A 181 -11.50 0.78 11.27
C PRO A 181 -10.36 0.08 12.05
N ILE A 182 -10.15 -1.20 11.79
CA ILE A 182 -9.10 -1.95 12.51
C ILE A 182 -7.71 -1.37 12.28
N SER A 183 -7.43 -0.82 11.09
CA SER A 183 -6.20 -0.11 10.76
C SER A 183 -5.96 1.07 11.70
N ALA A 184 -6.99 1.87 11.97
CA ALA A 184 -6.93 3.04 12.83
C ALA A 184 -6.76 2.64 14.31
N ARG A 185 -7.45 1.58 14.76
CA ARG A 185 -7.28 1.02 16.12
C ARG A 185 -5.85 0.55 16.36
N LEU A 186 -5.27 -0.18 15.39
CA LEU A 186 -3.88 -0.65 15.45
C LEU A 186 -2.90 0.51 15.43
N MET A 187 -3.18 1.53 14.60
CA MET A 187 -2.36 2.72 14.50
C MET A 187 -2.36 3.52 15.80
N ALA A 188 -3.52 3.78 16.40
CA ALA A 188 -3.64 4.51 17.66
C ALA A 188 -2.82 3.85 18.79
N ILE A 189 -2.83 2.50 18.87
CA ILE A 189 -2.03 1.75 19.85
C ILE A 189 -0.54 1.90 19.55
N ALA A 190 -0.14 1.75 18.29
CA ALA A 190 1.25 1.84 17.86
C ALA A 190 1.84 3.23 18.13
N ASP A 191 1.07 4.29 17.86
CA ASP A 191 1.47 5.68 18.05
C ASP A 191 1.64 6.01 19.54
N VAL A 192 0.64 5.68 20.36
CA VAL A 192 0.72 5.89 21.82
C VAL A 192 1.88 5.11 22.42
N TYR A 193 2.07 3.85 22.03
CA TYR A 193 3.17 3.04 22.52
C TYR A 193 4.53 3.65 22.15
N ASP A 194 4.73 4.01 20.87
CA ASP A 194 5.98 4.64 20.43
C ASP A 194 6.23 5.97 21.13
N ALA A 195 5.17 6.78 21.36
CA ALA A 195 5.27 8.02 22.10
C ALA A 195 5.71 7.83 23.57
N LEU A 196 5.33 6.72 24.20
CA LEU A 196 5.68 6.42 25.58
C LEU A 196 7.12 5.92 25.74
N ILE A 197 7.60 5.09 24.78
CA ILE A 197 8.94 4.48 24.86
C ILE A 197 10.04 5.34 24.22
N SER A 198 9.66 6.33 23.41
CA SER A 198 10.63 7.18 22.72
C SER A 198 10.98 8.41 23.55
N ARG A 199 12.27 8.78 23.53
CA ARG A 199 12.74 10.03 24.16
C ARG A 199 12.24 11.18 23.28
N ARG A 200 11.35 12.03 23.83
CA ARG A 200 10.92 13.30 23.21
C ARG A 200 11.60 14.47 23.92
N CYS A 201 11.73 15.60 23.22
CA CYS A 201 12.40 16.80 23.76
C CYS A 201 11.85 17.25 25.12
N TYR A 202 10.60 16.88 25.44
CA TYR A 202 9.87 17.33 26.63
C TYR A 202 9.60 16.23 27.66
N LYS A 203 9.98 14.94 27.40
CA LYS A 203 9.68 13.85 28.34
C LYS A 203 10.69 12.70 28.21
N PRO A 204 11.25 12.19 29.35
CA PRO A 204 12.04 10.97 29.33
C PRO A 204 11.15 9.77 28.96
N PRO A 205 11.73 8.72 28.32
CA PRO A 205 11.02 7.50 28.02
C PRO A 205 10.59 6.79 29.31
N LEU A 206 9.43 6.12 29.26
CA LEU A 206 9.05 5.17 30.31
C LEU A 206 9.90 3.89 30.14
N SER A 207 10.35 3.29 31.26
CA SER A 207 10.95 1.97 31.26
C SER A 207 9.91 0.90 30.94
N HIS A 208 10.32 -0.13 30.23
CA HIS A 208 9.49 -1.34 29.99
C HIS A 208 9.16 -2.05 31.29
#